data_981b7935494271378e2d97f9e401d48d
#
_entry.id   981b7935494271378e2d97f9e401d48d
#
_cell.length_a   1.000
_cell.length_b   1.000
_cell.length_c   1.000
_cell.angle_alpha   90.00
_cell.angle_beta   90.00
_cell.angle_gamma   90.00
#
_symmetry.space_group_name_H-M   'P 1'
#
loop_
_entity.id
_entity.type
_entity.pdbx_description
1 polymer ?
#
loop_
_entity_poly.entity_id
_entity_poly.type
_entity_poly.pdbx_seq_one_letter_code
_entity_poly.pdbx_strand_id
1 'polypeptide(L)'
;MSRIRKEEYTSLGDFVRKSFVRDQEIIMTRYPKLNATFLAEFTAKLEEVKTLESGLVLTEKQKNATFSLYAEAAELNKELNFLKSYTDSAGLNTDIIITLKNDLARNNIEGAVLKIESLRQFVMANLEALVDEGMVPTFAGTLEAHKNSLAEKNAEQNVFMNQRKELTETNVVHYNALYGYISKIVNAGRLVFEDSSKKDEYSVRRVVSRMRSPKQSQTHEAA
;
A
#
# COMPACT_ATOMS: atom_id res chain seq x y z
N MET A 1 17.47 2.99 -17.92
CA MET A 1 17.69 1.73 -17.16
C MET A 1 16.35 1.12 -16.83
N SER A 2 16.16 -0.19 -17.03
CA SER A 2 14.94 -0.89 -16.62
C SER A 2 14.90 -0.89 -15.09
N ARG A 3 13.90 -0.25 -14.48
CA ARG A 3 13.74 -0.18 -13.02
C ARG A 3 13.41 -1.58 -12.51
N ILE A 4 14.21 -2.12 -11.59
CA ILE A 4 13.93 -3.37 -10.89
C ILE A 4 12.71 -3.15 -10.00
N ARG A 5 11.73 -4.05 -10.06
CA ARG A 5 10.57 -4.03 -9.18
C ARG A 5 10.93 -4.69 -7.85
N LYS A 6 10.24 -4.31 -6.77
CA LYS A 6 10.51 -4.84 -5.42
C LYS A 6 10.44 -6.37 -5.37
N GLU A 7 9.46 -6.96 -6.01
CA GLU A 7 9.25 -8.41 -6.11
C GLU A 7 10.32 -9.14 -6.93
N GLU A 8 11.14 -8.43 -7.70
CA GLU A 8 12.17 -9.02 -8.55
C GLU A 8 13.54 -9.14 -7.84
N TYR A 9 13.74 -8.43 -6.70
CA TYR A 9 15.03 -8.40 -6.01
C TYR A 9 15.46 -9.77 -5.50
N THR A 10 14.56 -10.54 -4.91
CA THR A 10 14.86 -11.88 -4.38
C THR A 10 15.20 -12.86 -5.49
N SER A 11 14.40 -12.89 -6.56
CA SER A 11 14.63 -13.75 -7.72
C SER A 11 15.94 -13.38 -8.45
N LEU A 12 16.24 -12.09 -8.60
CA LEU A 12 17.50 -11.61 -9.15
C LEU A 12 18.67 -12.01 -8.26
N GLY A 13 18.54 -11.86 -6.93
CA GLY A 13 19.56 -12.27 -5.95
C GLY A 13 19.84 -13.75 -6.00
N ASP A 14 18.82 -14.61 -6.06
CA ASP A 14 18.97 -16.05 -6.18
C ASP A 14 19.70 -16.47 -7.48
N PHE A 15 19.34 -15.83 -8.61
CA PHE A 15 19.99 -16.09 -9.87
C PHE A 15 21.47 -15.71 -9.81
N VAL A 16 21.78 -14.49 -9.38
CA VAL A 16 23.16 -13.99 -9.30
C VAL A 16 23.97 -14.82 -8.31
N ARG A 17 23.40 -15.25 -7.19
CA ARG A 17 24.04 -16.13 -6.22
C ARG A 17 24.45 -17.47 -6.86
N LYS A 18 23.53 -18.11 -7.60
CA LYS A 18 23.82 -19.38 -8.27
C LYS A 18 24.93 -19.25 -9.31
N SER A 19 24.89 -18.21 -10.15
CA SER A 19 25.94 -17.96 -11.14
C SER A 19 27.27 -17.66 -10.44
N PHE A 20 27.26 -16.88 -9.37
CA PHE A 20 28.46 -16.54 -8.61
C PHE A 20 29.10 -17.77 -7.91
N VAL A 21 28.29 -18.62 -7.26
CA VAL A 21 28.79 -19.85 -6.62
C VAL A 21 29.49 -20.75 -7.64
N ARG A 22 28.94 -20.91 -8.84
CA ARG A 22 29.52 -21.69 -9.92
C ARG A 22 30.88 -21.13 -10.40
N ASP A 23 30.95 -19.80 -10.51
CA ASP A 23 32.10 -19.12 -11.14
C ASP A 23 33.03 -18.44 -10.12
N GLN A 24 32.84 -18.68 -8.82
CA GLN A 24 33.54 -17.97 -7.72
C GLN A 24 35.04 -18.02 -7.83
N GLU A 25 35.61 -19.20 -8.08
CA GLU A 25 37.06 -19.38 -8.17
C GLU A 25 37.68 -18.50 -9.26
N ILE A 26 37.07 -18.45 -10.43
CA ILE A 26 37.52 -17.64 -11.55
C ILE A 26 37.41 -16.14 -11.22
N ILE A 27 36.31 -15.74 -10.63
CA ILE A 27 36.09 -14.33 -10.24
C ILE A 27 37.08 -13.90 -9.17
N MET A 28 37.32 -14.74 -8.17
CA MET A 28 38.26 -14.46 -7.06
C MET A 28 39.69 -14.23 -7.52
N THR A 29 40.15 -14.80 -8.63
CA THR A 29 41.49 -14.54 -9.16
C THR A 29 41.74 -13.06 -9.44
N ARG A 30 40.68 -12.31 -9.82
CA ARG A 30 40.75 -10.88 -10.10
C ARG A 30 40.16 -10.02 -9.00
N TYR A 31 39.22 -10.58 -8.22
CA TYR A 31 38.47 -9.90 -7.16
C TYR A 31 38.55 -10.69 -5.84
N PRO A 32 39.71 -10.75 -5.14
CA PRO A 32 39.88 -11.57 -3.94
C PRO A 32 38.92 -11.25 -2.79
N LYS A 33 38.34 -10.04 -2.77
CA LYS A 33 37.32 -9.64 -1.77
C LYS A 33 35.98 -10.31 -1.97
N LEU A 34 35.70 -10.88 -3.15
CA LEU A 34 34.49 -11.66 -3.41
C LEU A 34 34.69 -13.12 -2.99
N ASN A 35 35.10 -13.33 -1.75
CA ASN A 35 35.44 -14.61 -1.15
C ASN A 35 34.26 -15.31 -0.47
N ALA A 36 34.49 -16.39 0.25
CA ALA A 36 33.48 -17.15 0.97
C ALA A 36 32.73 -16.30 2.03
N THR A 37 33.42 -15.39 2.72
CA THR A 37 32.83 -14.49 3.70
C THR A 37 31.83 -13.55 3.01
N PHE A 38 32.21 -12.95 1.88
CA PHE A 38 31.32 -12.11 1.09
C PHE A 38 30.07 -12.89 0.59
N LEU A 39 30.26 -14.14 0.16
CA LEU A 39 29.16 -14.99 -0.26
C LEU A 39 28.21 -15.29 0.91
N ALA A 40 28.75 -15.55 2.11
CA ALA A 40 27.93 -15.76 3.31
C ALA A 40 27.10 -14.51 3.68
N GLU A 41 27.73 -13.33 3.68
CA GLU A 41 27.04 -12.05 3.92
C GLU A 41 25.95 -11.78 2.88
N PHE A 42 26.26 -12.00 1.59
CA PHE A 42 25.28 -11.84 0.52
C PHE A 42 24.10 -12.80 0.70
N THR A 43 24.36 -14.07 1.02
CA THR A 43 23.32 -15.08 1.26
C THR A 43 22.44 -14.69 2.45
N ALA A 44 23.05 -14.27 3.57
CA ALA A 44 22.32 -13.81 4.74
C ALA A 44 21.42 -12.61 4.40
N LYS A 45 21.92 -11.62 3.67
CA LYS A 45 21.14 -10.46 3.25
C LYS A 45 20.01 -10.85 2.28
N LEU A 46 20.23 -11.82 1.41
CA LEU A 46 19.19 -12.33 0.50
C LEU A 46 18.05 -13.02 1.28
N GLU A 47 18.38 -13.86 2.26
CA GLU A 47 17.38 -14.53 3.11
C GLU A 47 16.63 -13.50 3.97
N GLU A 48 17.31 -12.50 4.52
CA GLU A 48 16.65 -11.39 5.22
C GLU A 48 15.61 -10.68 4.32
N VAL A 49 15.97 -10.37 3.08
CA VAL A 49 15.05 -9.71 2.14
C VAL A 49 13.87 -10.63 1.76
N LYS A 50 14.08 -11.95 1.72
CA LYS A 50 12.96 -12.91 1.49
C LYS A 50 11.94 -12.94 2.61
N THR A 51 12.37 -12.64 3.85
CA THR A 51 11.50 -12.62 5.02
C THR A 51 10.85 -11.26 5.29
N LEU A 52 11.21 -10.22 4.53
CA LEU A 52 10.59 -8.90 4.68
C LEU A 52 9.08 -8.99 4.53
N GLU A 53 8.38 -8.33 5.44
CA GLU A 53 6.93 -8.29 5.41
C GLU A 53 6.43 -7.72 4.07
N SER A 54 5.52 -8.44 3.46
CA SER A 54 4.88 -8.00 2.24
C SER A 54 3.94 -6.83 2.53
N GLY A 55 4.13 -5.71 1.85
CA GLY A 55 3.19 -4.59 1.91
C GLY A 55 1.76 -4.94 1.43
N LEU A 56 1.53 -6.16 0.92
CA LEU A 56 0.22 -6.63 0.46
C LEU A 56 -0.78 -6.74 1.63
N VAL A 57 -0.36 -7.27 2.79
CA VAL A 57 -1.23 -7.40 3.97
C VAL A 57 -1.70 -6.04 4.45
N LEU A 58 -0.78 -5.06 4.57
CA LEU A 58 -1.14 -3.69 4.95
C LEU A 58 -1.99 -3.00 3.88
N THR A 59 -1.78 -3.33 2.60
CA THR A 59 -2.62 -2.82 1.50
C THR A 59 -4.05 -3.32 1.62
N GLU A 60 -4.26 -4.60 1.94
CA GLU A 60 -5.61 -5.15 2.16
C GLU A 60 -6.28 -4.57 3.41
N LYS A 61 -5.54 -4.44 4.52
CA LYS A 61 -6.06 -3.77 5.73
C LYS A 61 -6.48 -2.32 5.43
N GLN A 62 -5.65 -1.57 4.71
CA GLN A 62 -5.97 -0.21 4.29
C GLN A 62 -7.21 -0.14 3.39
N LYS A 63 -7.35 -1.06 2.43
CA LYS A 63 -8.54 -1.12 1.58
C LYS A 63 -9.81 -1.40 2.39
N ASN A 64 -9.75 -2.33 3.34
CA ASN A 64 -10.87 -2.68 4.20
C ASN A 64 -11.25 -1.51 5.11
N ALA A 65 -10.29 -0.81 5.72
CA ALA A 65 -10.54 0.39 6.50
C ALA A 65 -11.17 1.50 5.66
N THR A 66 -10.66 1.72 4.44
CA THR A 66 -11.22 2.69 3.49
C THR A 66 -12.66 2.33 3.09
N PHE A 67 -12.92 1.06 2.81
CA PHE A 67 -14.27 0.59 2.50
C PHE A 67 -15.24 0.80 3.67
N SER A 68 -14.82 0.42 4.90
CA SER A 68 -15.63 0.62 6.11
C SER A 68 -15.94 2.10 6.38
N LEU A 69 -14.94 2.98 6.17
CA LEU A 69 -15.12 4.43 6.33
C LEU A 69 -16.15 4.98 5.34
N TYR A 70 -16.05 4.61 4.07
CA TYR A 70 -16.98 5.10 3.06
C TYR A 70 -18.38 4.48 3.17
N ALA A 71 -18.49 3.25 3.66
CA ALA A 71 -19.78 2.65 3.99
C ALA A 71 -20.48 3.43 5.09
N GLU A 72 -19.77 3.82 6.15
CA GLU A 72 -20.29 4.67 7.22
C GLU A 72 -20.75 6.04 6.70
N ALA A 73 -19.93 6.68 5.85
CA ALA A 73 -20.28 7.95 5.21
C ALA A 73 -21.54 7.83 4.34
N ALA A 74 -21.72 6.70 3.66
CA ALA A 74 -22.92 6.44 2.86
C ALA A 74 -24.18 6.26 3.72
N GLU A 75 -24.08 5.56 4.86
CA GLU A 75 -25.20 5.42 5.80
C GLU A 75 -25.58 6.78 6.39
N LEU A 76 -24.62 7.56 6.88
CA LEU A 76 -24.90 8.93 7.33
C LEU A 76 -25.58 9.76 6.21
N ASN A 77 -25.13 9.65 4.97
CA ASN A 77 -25.74 10.40 3.87
C ASN A 77 -27.21 10.02 3.62
N LYS A 78 -27.62 8.77 3.90
CA LYS A 78 -29.03 8.35 3.86
C LYS A 78 -29.83 9.03 4.97
N GLU A 79 -29.32 9.02 6.20
CA GLU A 79 -29.94 9.70 7.34
C GLU A 79 -30.10 11.22 7.09
N LEU A 80 -29.08 11.83 6.46
CA LEU A 80 -29.15 13.26 6.08
C LEU A 80 -30.23 13.56 5.02
N ASN A 81 -30.61 12.59 4.18
CA ASN A 81 -31.71 12.77 3.24
C ASN A 81 -33.05 12.90 3.98
N PHE A 82 -33.26 12.03 4.99
CA PHE A 82 -34.46 12.12 5.82
C PHE A 82 -34.49 13.42 6.64
N LEU A 83 -33.37 13.74 7.30
CA LEU A 83 -33.25 14.98 8.06
C LEU A 83 -33.55 16.21 7.19
N LYS A 84 -32.99 16.22 5.96
CA LYS A 84 -33.25 17.30 5.01
C LYS A 84 -34.75 17.45 4.71
N SER A 85 -35.47 16.34 4.52
CA SER A 85 -36.92 16.35 4.28
C SER A 85 -37.68 16.95 5.46
N TYR A 86 -37.38 16.55 6.70
CA TYR A 86 -38.00 17.11 7.90
C TYR A 86 -37.70 18.60 8.05
N THR A 87 -36.46 19.00 7.78
CA THR A 87 -35.99 20.39 7.87
C THR A 87 -36.72 21.29 6.83
N ASP A 88 -36.85 20.79 5.58
CA ASP A 88 -37.59 21.48 4.52
C ASP A 88 -39.07 21.62 4.90
N SER A 89 -39.72 20.57 5.42
CA SER A 89 -41.11 20.59 5.86
C SER A 89 -41.36 21.56 7.01
N ALA A 90 -40.42 21.62 7.97
CA ALA A 90 -40.44 22.57 9.08
C ALA A 90 -40.12 24.02 8.68
N GLY A 91 -39.80 24.28 7.40
CA GLY A 91 -39.42 25.62 6.92
C GLY A 91 -38.09 26.14 7.47
N LEU A 92 -37.19 25.24 7.91
CA LEU A 92 -35.89 25.59 8.47
C LEU A 92 -34.80 25.61 7.39
N ASN A 93 -33.69 26.30 7.70
CA ASN A 93 -32.55 26.38 6.77
C ASN A 93 -31.79 25.03 6.67
N THR A 94 -31.58 24.56 5.45
CA THR A 94 -30.91 23.28 5.14
C THR A 94 -29.43 23.41 4.75
N ASP A 95 -28.83 24.60 4.75
CA ASP A 95 -27.47 24.84 4.26
C ASP A 95 -26.43 23.99 4.99
N ILE A 96 -26.60 23.79 6.29
CA ILE A 96 -25.67 22.95 7.08
C ILE A 96 -25.71 21.49 6.63
N ILE A 97 -26.87 20.97 6.29
CA ILE A 97 -27.06 19.60 5.77
C ILE A 97 -26.39 19.48 4.40
N ILE A 98 -26.64 20.45 3.51
CA ILE A 98 -26.08 20.47 2.16
C ILE A 98 -24.54 20.54 2.20
N THR A 99 -23.99 21.39 3.06
CA THR A 99 -22.53 21.52 3.17
C THR A 99 -21.87 20.26 3.75
N LEU A 100 -22.50 19.58 4.72
CA LEU A 100 -22.04 18.30 5.23
C LEU A 100 -22.08 17.22 4.14
N LYS A 101 -23.17 17.11 3.40
CA LYS A 101 -23.29 16.17 2.26
C LYS A 101 -22.23 16.43 1.19
N ASN A 102 -21.88 17.67 0.93
CA ASN A 102 -20.79 18.02 0.00
C ASN A 102 -19.42 17.56 0.51
N ASP A 103 -19.15 17.65 1.82
CA ASP A 103 -17.90 17.13 2.40
C ASP A 103 -17.83 15.61 2.28
N LEU A 104 -18.92 14.90 2.60
CA LEU A 104 -18.99 13.44 2.43
C LEU A 104 -18.77 13.04 0.96
N ALA A 105 -19.40 13.73 0.00
CA ALA A 105 -19.23 13.47 -1.42
C ALA A 105 -17.80 13.71 -1.94
N ARG A 106 -17.05 14.60 -1.28
CA ARG A 106 -15.62 14.89 -1.60
C ARG A 106 -14.64 14.07 -0.77
N ASN A 107 -15.13 13.14 0.05
CA ASN A 107 -14.32 12.37 1.01
C ASN A 107 -13.54 13.26 1.99
N ASN A 108 -14.03 14.46 2.30
CA ASN A 108 -13.49 15.33 3.34
C ASN A 108 -14.05 14.92 4.70
N ILE A 109 -13.56 13.81 5.24
CA ILE A 109 -14.10 13.20 6.46
C ILE A 109 -13.86 14.10 7.68
N GLU A 110 -12.67 14.72 7.79
CA GLU A 110 -12.36 15.66 8.88
C GLU A 110 -13.35 16.84 8.90
N GLY A 111 -13.61 17.43 7.74
CA GLY A 111 -14.61 18.50 7.59
C GLY A 111 -16.01 18.04 7.92
N ALA A 112 -16.38 16.81 7.51
CA ALA A 112 -17.67 16.21 7.82
C ALA A 112 -17.86 16.01 9.34
N VAL A 113 -16.87 15.44 10.04
CA VAL A 113 -16.92 15.21 11.50
C VAL A 113 -17.16 16.51 12.27
N LEU A 114 -16.50 17.61 11.89
CA LEU A 114 -16.73 18.93 12.50
C LEU A 114 -18.15 19.44 12.24
N LYS A 115 -18.67 19.28 11.02
CA LYS A 115 -20.01 19.75 10.66
C LYS A 115 -21.12 18.91 11.27
N ILE A 116 -20.89 17.62 11.53
CA ILE A 116 -21.87 16.79 12.25
C ILE A 116 -22.13 17.36 13.66
N GLU A 117 -21.14 17.86 14.35
CA GLU A 117 -21.35 18.48 15.67
C GLU A 117 -22.21 19.74 15.54
N SER A 118 -21.95 20.60 14.57
CA SER A 118 -22.77 21.78 14.33
C SER A 118 -24.21 21.40 13.93
N LEU A 119 -24.37 20.35 13.11
CA LEU A 119 -25.69 19.83 12.73
C LEU A 119 -26.43 19.25 13.94
N ARG A 120 -25.74 18.54 14.84
CA ARG A 120 -26.33 18.02 16.08
C ARG A 120 -26.88 19.16 16.96
N GLN A 121 -26.14 20.25 17.10
CA GLN A 121 -26.58 21.44 17.82
C GLN A 121 -27.82 22.09 17.15
N PHE A 122 -27.82 22.18 15.82
CA PHE A 122 -28.96 22.66 15.05
C PHE A 122 -30.21 21.79 15.29
N VAL A 123 -30.08 20.46 15.24
CA VAL A 123 -31.17 19.51 15.50
C VAL A 123 -31.71 19.68 16.92
N MET A 124 -30.81 19.82 17.91
CA MET A 124 -31.24 20.02 19.31
C MET A 124 -31.97 21.37 19.51
N ALA A 125 -31.52 22.43 18.85
CA ALA A 125 -32.14 23.74 18.94
C ALA A 125 -33.54 23.81 18.27
N ASN A 126 -33.82 22.91 17.32
CA ASN A 126 -35.09 22.86 16.58
C ASN A 126 -35.84 21.56 16.80
N LEU A 127 -35.61 20.88 17.93
CA LEU A 127 -36.05 19.50 18.18
C LEU A 127 -37.57 19.37 18.05
N GLU A 128 -38.35 20.26 18.67
CA GLU A 128 -39.80 20.23 18.68
C GLU A 128 -40.37 20.32 17.22
N ALA A 129 -39.93 21.32 16.46
CA ALA A 129 -40.36 21.52 15.08
C ALA A 129 -40.01 20.33 14.16
N LEU A 130 -38.83 19.71 14.36
CA LEU A 130 -38.40 18.57 13.57
C LEU A 130 -39.16 17.28 13.94
N VAL A 131 -39.48 17.10 15.23
CA VAL A 131 -40.29 15.95 15.70
C VAL A 131 -41.72 16.05 15.20
N ASP A 132 -42.30 17.24 15.15
CA ASP A 132 -43.66 17.47 14.59
C ASP A 132 -43.71 17.06 13.09
N GLU A 133 -42.60 17.19 12.36
CA GLU A 133 -42.47 16.74 10.97
C GLU A 133 -42.06 15.25 10.84
N GLY A 134 -42.02 14.52 11.94
CA GLY A 134 -41.80 13.06 11.97
C GLY A 134 -40.36 12.60 12.25
N MET A 135 -39.47 13.51 12.60
CA MET A 135 -38.13 13.12 13.03
C MET A 135 -38.17 12.40 14.40
N VAL A 136 -37.43 11.32 14.56
CA VAL A 136 -37.31 10.64 15.87
C VAL A 136 -36.57 11.52 16.89
N PRO A 137 -37.06 11.62 18.15
CA PRO A 137 -36.42 12.49 19.16
C PRO A 137 -34.94 12.14 19.47
N THR A 138 -34.53 10.88 19.22
CA THR A 138 -33.16 10.38 19.46
C THR A 138 -32.20 10.67 18.32
N PHE A 139 -32.60 11.37 17.26
CA PHE A 139 -31.80 11.58 16.06
C PHE A 139 -30.45 12.30 16.34
N ALA A 140 -30.42 13.20 17.30
CA ALA A 140 -29.17 13.84 17.74
C ALA A 140 -28.14 12.82 18.25
N GLY A 141 -28.57 11.75 18.92
CA GLY A 141 -27.73 10.63 19.35
C GLY A 141 -27.23 9.81 18.14
N THR A 142 -28.06 9.62 17.12
CA THR A 142 -27.63 8.96 15.86
C THR A 142 -26.53 9.76 15.16
N LEU A 143 -26.63 11.08 15.11
CA LEU A 143 -25.57 11.95 14.56
C LEU A 143 -24.27 11.84 15.36
N GLU A 144 -24.35 11.78 16.70
CA GLU A 144 -23.17 11.60 17.56
C GLU A 144 -22.51 10.24 17.33
N ALA A 145 -23.29 9.18 17.18
CA ALA A 145 -22.77 7.84 16.88
C ALA A 145 -22.03 7.83 15.52
N HIS A 146 -22.60 8.41 14.48
CA HIS A 146 -21.94 8.55 13.18
C HIS A 146 -20.67 9.39 13.25
N LYS A 147 -20.68 10.51 13.99
CA LYS A 147 -19.48 11.35 14.21
C LYS A 147 -18.34 10.54 14.80
N ASN A 148 -18.61 9.80 15.88
CA ASN A 148 -17.59 9.00 16.57
C ASN A 148 -17.10 7.86 15.67
N SER A 149 -17.99 7.14 15.00
CA SER A 149 -17.65 6.06 14.07
C SER A 149 -16.79 6.55 12.89
N LEU A 150 -17.14 7.68 12.27
CA LEU A 150 -16.35 8.29 11.19
C LEU A 150 -14.97 8.73 11.67
N ALA A 151 -14.88 9.37 12.85
CA ALA A 151 -13.60 9.80 13.41
C ALA A 151 -12.67 8.61 13.70
N GLU A 152 -13.19 7.53 14.31
CA GLU A 152 -12.44 6.31 14.59
C GLU A 152 -11.96 5.63 13.30
N LYS A 153 -12.85 5.40 12.33
CA LYS A 153 -12.51 4.76 11.06
C LYS A 153 -11.52 5.58 10.23
N ASN A 154 -11.62 6.91 10.27
CA ASN A 154 -10.67 7.79 9.61
C ASN A 154 -9.27 7.72 10.27
N ALA A 155 -9.22 7.67 11.59
CA ALA A 155 -7.98 7.49 12.33
C ALA A 155 -7.34 6.13 12.00
N GLU A 156 -8.13 5.05 11.98
CA GLU A 156 -7.65 3.70 11.61
C GLU A 156 -7.08 3.66 10.19
N GLN A 157 -7.78 4.24 9.22
CA GLN A 157 -7.29 4.35 7.84
C GLN A 157 -5.94 5.07 7.78
N ASN A 158 -5.80 6.20 8.47
CA ASN A 158 -4.56 6.98 8.53
C ASN A 158 -3.40 6.20 9.17
N VAL A 159 -3.69 5.40 10.22
CA VAL A 159 -2.69 4.50 10.83
C VAL A 159 -2.17 3.49 9.80
N PHE A 160 -3.04 2.81 9.06
CA PHE A 160 -2.61 1.86 8.03
C PHE A 160 -1.85 2.51 6.88
N MET A 161 -2.23 3.73 6.48
CA MET A 161 -1.48 4.51 5.48
C MET A 161 -0.05 4.80 5.94
N ASN A 162 0.11 5.23 7.20
CA ASN A 162 1.42 5.54 7.78
C ASN A 162 2.28 4.29 7.94
N GLN A 163 1.72 3.19 8.48
CA GLN A 163 2.43 1.90 8.60
C GLN A 163 2.91 1.38 7.24
N ARG A 164 2.10 1.50 6.20
CA ARG A 164 2.49 1.10 4.84
C ARG A 164 3.63 1.97 4.29
N LYS A 165 3.62 3.26 4.58
CA LYS A 165 4.69 4.18 4.18
C LYS A 165 6.00 3.82 4.89
N GLU A 166 5.96 3.65 6.20
CA GLU A 166 7.10 3.28 7.03
C GLU A 166 7.70 1.92 6.60
N LEU A 167 6.86 0.89 6.42
CA LEU A 167 7.30 -0.41 5.91
C LEU A 167 7.98 -0.28 4.55
N THR A 168 7.45 0.57 3.66
CA THR A 168 8.03 0.80 2.35
C THR A 168 9.41 1.45 2.46
N GLU A 169 9.58 2.44 3.32
CA GLU A 169 10.84 3.15 3.54
C GLU A 169 11.90 2.20 4.16
N THR A 170 11.51 1.43 5.17
CA THR A 170 12.38 0.43 5.81
C THR A 170 12.83 -0.64 4.80
N ASN A 171 11.90 -1.21 4.04
CA ASN A 171 12.21 -2.25 3.07
C ASN A 171 13.14 -1.75 1.95
N VAL A 172 13.07 -0.47 1.56
CA VAL A 172 13.98 0.13 0.56
C VAL A 172 15.43 0.06 1.00
N VAL A 173 15.73 0.25 2.29
CA VAL A 173 17.10 0.14 2.82
C VAL A 173 17.63 -1.27 2.61
N HIS A 174 16.85 -2.31 2.92
CA HIS A 174 17.22 -3.72 2.74
C HIS A 174 17.39 -4.08 1.27
N TYR A 175 16.47 -3.64 0.39
CA TYR A 175 16.60 -3.85 -1.06
C TYR A 175 17.86 -3.18 -1.62
N ASN A 176 18.20 -1.97 -1.20
CA ASN A 176 19.40 -1.26 -1.64
C ASN A 176 20.68 -1.97 -1.16
N ALA A 177 20.69 -2.46 0.09
CA ALA A 177 21.81 -3.24 0.61
C ALA A 177 22.01 -4.53 -0.18
N LEU A 178 20.93 -5.29 -0.44
CA LEU A 178 20.99 -6.48 -1.29
C LEU A 178 21.52 -6.16 -2.70
N TYR A 179 21.01 -5.06 -3.30
CA TYR A 179 21.48 -4.63 -4.62
C TYR A 179 22.97 -4.25 -4.63
N GLY A 180 23.49 -3.74 -3.52
CA GLY A 180 24.92 -3.49 -3.34
C GLY A 180 25.77 -4.74 -3.52
N TYR A 181 25.35 -5.88 -2.94
CA TYR A 181 26.00 -7.18 -3.15
C TYR A 181 25.85 -7.66 -4.60
N ILE A 182 24.63 -7.62 -5.14
CA ILE A 182 24.34 -8.00 -6.53
C ILE A 182 25.22 -7.22 -7.50
N SER A 183 25.32 -5.90 -7.34
CA SER A 183 26.10 -5.02 -8.23
C SER A 183 27.59 -5.33 -8.22
N LYS A 184 28.17 -5.66 -7.07
CA LYS A 184 29.57 -6.04 -6.97
C LYS A 184 29.86 -7.31 -7.75
N ILE A 185 29.02 -8.35 -7.59
CA ILE A 185 29.17 -9.62 -8.32
C ILE A 185 28.97 -9.42 -9.83
N VAL A 186 27.90 -8.72 -10.21
CA VAL A 186 27.56 -8.46 -11.62
C VAL A 186 28.68 -7.68 -12.32
N ASN A 187 29.22 -6.63 -11.68
CA ASN A 187 30.31 -5.86 -12.27
C ASN A 187 31.60 -6.70 -12.43
N ALA A 188 31.96 -7.50 -11.42
CA ALA A 188 33.12 -8.38 -11.48
C ALA A 188 32.94 -9.47 -12.55
N GLY A 189 31.80 -10.18 -12.54
CA GLY A 189 31.52 -11.25 -13.49
C GLY A 189 31.45 -10.75 -14.94
N ARG A 190 30.85 -9.56 -15.16
CA ARG A 190 30.82 -8.96 -16.50
C ARG A 190 32.21 -8.67 -17.08
N LEU A 191 33.15 -8.27 -16.25
CA LEU A 191 34.53 -8.00 -16.68
C LEU A 191 35.33 -9.29 -16.85
N VAL A 192 35.20 -10.24 -15.92
CA VAL A 192 35.91 -11.53 -15.97
C VAL A 192 35.48 -12.37 -17.19
N PHE A 193 34.17 -12.26 -17.57
CA PHE A 193 33.62 -13.02 -18.70
C PHE A 193 33.32 -12.12 -19.92
N GLU A 194 34.11 -11.04 -20.12
CA GLU A 194 33.85 -10.07 -21.18
C GLU A 194 33.74 -10.69 -22.57
N ASP A 195 34.60 -11.68 -22.86
CA ASP A 195 34.69 -12.37 -24.15
C ASP A 195 33.89 -13.68 -24.20
N SER A 196 32.97 -13.90 -23.24
CA SER A 196 32.19 -15.12 -23.11
C SER A 196 30.69 -14.82 -23.07
N SER A 197 29.89 -15.78 -23.58
CA SER A 197 28.43 -15.75 -23.45
C SER A 197 27.95 -15.66 -21.99
N LYS A 198 28.77 -16.08 -21.02
CA LYS A 198 28.50 -15.94 -19.58
C LYS A 198 28.33 -14.48 -19.15
N LYS A 199 28.91 -13.51 -19.86
CA LYS A 199 28.71 -12.08 -19.60
C LYS A 199 27.25 -11.71 -19.44
N ASP A 200 26.35 -12.36 -20.18
CA ASP A 200 24.92 -12.09 -20.15
C ASP A 200 24.25 -12.51 -18.83
N GLU A 201 24.81 -13.49 -18.13
CA GLU A 201 24.35 -13.89 -16.80
C GLU A 201 24.74 -12.86 -15.71
N TYR A 202 25.77 -12.08 -15.96
CA TYR A 202 26.22 -10.97 -15.14
C TYR A 202 25.71 -9.61 -15.67
N SER A 203 24.57 -9.59 -16.34
CA SER A 203 23.90 -8.38 -16.78
C SER A 203 22.50 -8.29 -16.16
N VAL A 204 22.33 -7.41 -15.17
CA VAL A 204 21.03 -7.18 -14.51
C VAL A 204 19.91 -7.00 -15.53
N ARG A 205 20.14 -6.18 -16.57
CA ARG A 205 19.15 -5.92 -17.62
C ARG A 205 18.71 -7.21 -18.33
N ARG A 206 19.67 -8.08 -18.68
CA ARG A 206 19.37 -9.33 -19.39
C ARG A 206 18.68 -10.34 -18.47
N VAL A 207 19.14 -10.46 -17.24
CA VAL A 207 18.52 -11.35 -16.25
C VAL A 207 17.06 -10.92 -15.97
N VAL A 208 16.83 -9.64 -15.68
CA VAL A 208 15.49 -9.11 -15.44
C VAL A 208 14.59 -9.26 -16.68
N SER A 209 15.13 -9.04 -17.89
CA SER A 209 14.38 -9.26 -19.12
C SER A 209 13.93 -10.72 -19.27
N ARG A 210 14.82 -11.69 -19.00
CA ARG A 210 14.47 -13.13 -19.03
C ARG A 210 13.43 -13.49 -17.96
N MET A 211 13.50 -12.90 -16.77
CA MET A 211 12.52 -13.13 -15.70
C MET A 211 11.11 -12.64 -16.08
N ARG A 212 11.03 -11.58 -16.89
CA ARG A 212 9.77 -10.99 -17.35
C ARG A 212 9.21 -11.65 -18.60
N SER A 213 10.03 -12.39 -19.35
CA SER A 213 9.58 -13.08 -20.54
C SER A 213 8.67 -14.26 -20.17
N PRO A 214 7.50 -14.43 -20.82
CA PRO A 214 6.65 -15.59 -20.57
C PRO A 214 7.44 -16.87 -20.86
N LYS A 215 7.38 -17.84 -19.95
CA LYS A 215 7.93 -19.17 -20.20
C LYS A 215 7.15 -19.76 -21.37
N GLN A 216 7.81 -19.99 -22.50
CA GLN A 216 7.23 -20.81 -23.57
C GLN A 216 6.95 -22.20 -22.95
N SER A 217 5.66 -22.57 -22.92
CA SER A 217 5.26 -23.93 -22.62
C SER A 217 5.93 -24.83 -23.65
N GLN A 218 6.89 -25.64 -23.24
CA GLN A 218 7.35 -26.75 -24.05
C GLN A 218 6.17 -27.72 -24.15
N THR A 219 5.42 -27.61 -25.24
CA THR A 219 4.57 -28.69 -25.72
C THR A 219 5.52 -29.82 -26.08
N HIS A 220 5.65 -30.84 -25.19
CA HIS A 220 6.12 -32.14 -25.60
C HIS A 220 5.08 -32.71 -26.54
N GLU A 221 5.33 -32.58 -27.86
CA GLU A 221 4.76 -33.48 -28.83
C GLU A 221 5.39 -34.86 -28.55
N ALA A 222 4.59 -35.73 -27.92
CA ALA A 222 4.86 -37.17 -27.92
C ALA A 222 4.41 -37.68 -29.31
N ALA A 223 5.39 -38.07 -30.10
CA ALA A 223 5.19 -38.94 -31.25
C ALA A 223 5.38 -40.39 -30.78
#